data_978653e9e58cf5a691777ca0a9c2150a
#
_entry.id   978653e9e58cf5a691777ca0a9c2150a
#
_cell.length_a   1.000
_cell.length_b   1.000
_cell.length_c   1.000
_cell.angle_alpha   90.00
_cell.angle_beta   90.00
_cell.angle_gamma   90.00
#
_symmetry.space_group_name_H-M   'P 1'
#
loop_
_entity.id
_entity.type
_entity.pdbx_description
1 polymer ?
#
loop_
_entity_poly.entity_id
_entity_poly.type
_entity_poly.pdbx_seq_one_letter_code
_entity_poly.pdbx_strand_id
1 'polypeptide(L)'
;MDAPYAIEMLHITKRFPGIIANDDITLQLKKGEIHALLGENGAGKSTLMSVLFGLYQAEQGVIKKDGKEVAIRDPNDANALGIGMVHQHFKLVECFSVLDNIILGVEPTKNGMLQKKEARRRVLELSEKYGMRIDPDAIIEDITVGMQQRTEILKMLYRENEILIFDEPTAVLTPQEIDELMAIMKNLAAEGKSILFISHKLNEIMAVSDRCTVLRKGKYIGTVETKNTNMEELSAMMVGHEVNFHVAKKPAEPGEVVLEVDQMTVASKIHKNNAVKDVSLKVRRGEIVCIAGIDGNGQTEFVYGLTGLEPTVSGRITLCGKDITRASIRRRNADMSHIPEDRHKHGLVLDYTLEDNLVLQRYFEPEFTDKAGFLRRDNIRKYALRLIEEYDIRSGQGPVTPARSMSGGNQQKAIVAREIDKNPELLVAVQPTRGLDVGAIENVHKELVAQRDAGFARFAGA
;
A
#
# COMPACT_ATOMS: atom_id res chain seq x y z
N MET A 1 -38.51 18.45 6.40
CA MET A 1 -37.09 18.86 6.34
C MET A 1 -36.35 17.66 5.81
N ASP A 2 -35.70 17.79 4.67
CA ASP A 2 -34.85 16.70 4.15
C ASP A 2 -33.73 16.43 5.12
N ALA A 3 -33.43 15.13 5.38
CA ALA A 3 -32.32 14.73 6.24
C ALA A 3 -31.01 15.28 5.63
N PRO A 4 -30.15 15.95 6.41
CA PRO A 4 -28.93 16.57 5.89
C PRO A 4 -27.89 15.53 5.47
N TYR A 5 -28.03 14.28 5.92
CA TYR A 5 -27.11 13.18 5.67
C TYR A 5 -27.71 12.12 4.76
N ALA A 6 -26.93 11.69 3.77
CA ALA A 6 -27.25 10.53 2.93
C ALA A 6 -27.05 9.22 3.70
N ILE A 7 -25.96 9.15 4.46
CA ILE A 7 -25.64 8.03 5.35
C ILE A 7 -25.17 8.56 6.71
N GLU A 8 -25.62 7.87 7.77
CA GLU A 8 -25.09 8.01 9.12
C GLU A 8 -24.75 6.63 9.65
N MET A 9 -23.52 6.44 10.05
CA MET A 9 -23.04 5.28 10.81
C MET A 9 -22.79 5.78 12.24
N LEU A 10 -23.60 5.37 13.20
CA LEU A 10 -23.59 5.91 14.56
C LEU A 10 -23.14 4.84 15.55
N HIS A 11 -22.08 5.13 16.30
CA HIS A 11 -21.56 4.27 17.38
C HIS A 11 -21.19 2.86 16.91
N ILE A 12 -20.59 2.74 15.72
CA ILE A 12 -20.25 1.45 15.11
C ILE A 12 -19.07 0.82 15.83
N THR A 13 -19.30 -0.39 16.36
CA THR A 13 -18.24 -1.23 16.95
C THR A 13 -18.14 -2.54 16.18
N LYS A 14 -16.93 -2.87 15.69
CA LYS A 14 -16.60 -4.11 15.01
C LYS A 14 -15.39 -4.78 15.63
N ARG A 15 -15.56 -6.05 16.01
CA ARG A 15 -14.53 -6.87 16.67
C ARG A 15 -14.15 -8.07 15.80
N PHE A 16 -12.88 -8.42 15.85
CA PHE A 16 -12.36 -9.70 15.35
C PHE A 16 -11.61 -10.40 16.49
N PRO A 17 -11.32 -11.70 16.39
CA PRO A 17 -10.55 -12.40 17.42
C PRO A 17 -9.23 -11.68 17.73
N GLY A 18 -9.10 -11.20 18.98
CA GLY A 18 -7.90 -10.50 19.47
C GLY A 18 -7.77 -9.02 19.09
N ILE A 19 -8.73 -8.42 18.33
CA ILE A 19 -8.62 -7.01 17.92
C ILE A 19 -10.00 -6.33 17.83
N ILE A 20 -10.08 -5.07 18.27
CA ILE A 20 -11.22 -4.20 18.00
C ILE A 20 -10.84 -3.34 16.79
N ALA A 21 -11.44 -3.63 15.64
CA ALA A 21 -11.13 -2.94 14.39
C ALA A 21 -11.81 -1.56 14.30
N ASN A 22 -13.03 -1.43 14.84
CA ASN A 22 -13.74 -0.17 15.00
C ASN A 22 -14.31 -0.14 16.44
N ASP A 23 -14.08 0.96 17.14
CA ASP A 23 -14.46 1.18 18.54
C ASP A 23 -15.24 2.48 18.63
N ASP A 24 -16.58 2.37 18.71
CA ASP A 24 -17.50 3.49 18.84
C ASP A 24 -17.34 4.58 17.73
N ILE A 25 -17.30 4.16 16.47
CA ILE A 25 -17.10 5.07 15.34
C ILE A 25 -18.40 5.71 14.90
N THR A 26 -18.41 7.03 14.77
CA THR A 26 -19.47 7.80 14.12
C THR A 26 -18.97 8.43 12.84
N LEU A 27 -19.63 8.13 11.71
CA LEU A 27 -19.35 8.68 10.38
C LEU A 27 -20.66 9.17 9.74
N GLN A 28 -20.67 10.41 9.27
CA GLN A 28 -21.84 11.05 8.66
C GLN A 28 -21.51 11.66 7.30
N LEU A 29 -22.09 11.13 6.24
CA LEU A 29 -21.95 11.58 4.86
C LEU A 29 -23.12 12.51 4.49
N LYS A 30 -22.85 13.75 4.11
CA LYS A 30 -23.86 14.67 3.59
C LYS A 30 -24.25 14.33 2.16
N LYS A 31 -25.43 14.77 1.73
CA LYS A 31 -25.86 14.59 0.33
C LYS A 31 -25.00 15.43 -0.61
N GLY A 32 -24.52 14.81 -1.68
CA GLY A 32 -23.73 15.46 -2.72
C GLY A 32 -22.31 15.87 -2.32
N GLU A 33 -21.79 15.42 -1.16
CA GLU A 33 -20.42 15.69 -0.75
C GLU A 33 -19.46 14.57 -1.12
N ILE A 34 -18.18 14.92 -1.25
CA ILE A 34 -17.07 13.98 -1.24
C ILE A 34 -16.47 14.00 0.17
N HIS A 35 -16.72 12.94 0.93
CA HIS A 35 -16.27 12.77 2.29
C HIS A 35 -15.09 11.80 2.33
N ALA A 36 -13.91 12.29 2.69
CA ALA A 36 -12.73 11.44 2.84
C ALA A 36 -12.70 10.70 4.18
N LEU A 37 -12.24 9.46 4.17
CA LEU A 37 -11.93 8.67 5.35
C LEU A 37 -10.43 8.42 5.39
N LEU A 38 -9.73 9.08 6.31
CA LEU A 38 -8.29 9.08 6.47
C LEU A 38 -7.86 8.26 7.69
N GLY A 39 -6.70 7.67 7.63
CA GLY A 39 -6.07 6.97 8.75
C GLY A 39 -4.94 6.07 8.26
N GLU A 40 -4.08 5.66 9.16
CA GLU A 40 -3.00 4.72 8.88
C GLU A 40 -3.52 3.34 8.44
N ASN A 41 -2.63 2.50 7.91
CA ASN A 41 -2.95 1.11 7.61
C ASN A 41 -3.34 0.38 8.92
N GLY A 42 -4.49 -0.31 8.88
CA GLY A 42 -5.04 -0.95 10.09
C GLY A 42 -5.80 -0.02 11.04
N ALA A 43 -6.08 1.24 10.64
CA ALA A 43 -6.91 2.16 11.43
C ALA A 43 -8.41 1.81 11.43
N GLY A 44 -8.84 0.79 10.66
CA GLY A 44 -10.23 0.34 10.62
C GLY A 44 -11.06 0.90 9.46
N LYS A 45 -10.48 1.64 8.51
CA LYS A 45 -11.18 2.29 7.39
C LYS A 45 -11.96 1.30 6.51
N SER A 46 -11.26 0.34 5.91
CA SER A 46 -11.88 -0.68 5.04
C SER A 46 -12.83 -1.59 5.80
N THR A 47 -12.60 -1.82 7.11
CA THR A 47 -13.54 -2.54 7.97
C THR A 47 -14.85 -1.76 8.13
N LEU A 48 -14.78 -0.46 8.40
CA LEU A 48 -15.97 0.39 8.53
C LEU A 48 -16.78 0.41 7.22
N MET A 49 -16.11 0.52 6.08
CA MET A 49 -16.78 0.46 4.77
C MET A 49 -17.35 -0.92 4.45
N SER A 50 -16.66 -1.98 4.87
CA SER A 50 -17.18 -3.35 4.76
C SER A 50 -18.44 -3.58 5.61
N VAL A 51 -18.56 -2.90 6.75
CA VAL A 51 -19.81 -2.87 7.54
C VAL A 51 -20.90 -2.13 6.77
N LEU A 52 -20.61 -0.97 6.18
CA LEU A 52 -21.58 -0.20 5.39
C LEU A 52 -22.03 -0.95 4.14
N PHE A 53 -21.13 -1.71 3.52
CA PHE A 53 -21.45 -2.50 2.32
C PHE A 53 -22.01 -3.90 2.61
N GLY A 54 -22.19 -4.26 3.91
CA GLY A 54 -22.80 -5.53 4.32
C GLY A 54 -21.89 -6.76 4.27
N LEU A 55 -20.56 -6.58 4.06
CA LEU A 55 -19.58 -7.67 4.12
C LEU A 55 -19.33 -8.14 5.56
N TYR A 56 -19.46 -7.24 6.53
CA TYR A 56 -19.36 -7.53 7.95
C TYR A 56 -20.57 -6.95 8.68
N GLN A 57 -20.98 -7.63 9.77
CA GLN A 57 -21.96 -7.10 10.69
C GLN A 57 -21.26 -6.44 11.88
N ALA A 58 -21.70 -5.23 12.26
CA ALA A 58 -21.24 -4.59 13.47
C ALA A 58 -21.87 -5.28 14.70
N GLU A 59 -21.13 -5.36 15.79
CA GLU A 59 -21.67 -5.84 17.08
C GLU A 59 -22.50 -4.77 17.79
N GLN A 60 -22.23 -3.48 17.51
CA GLN A 60 -22.96 -2.34 18.08
C GLN A 60 -23.05 -1.22 17.06
N GLY A 61 -24.04 -0.36 17.26
CA GLY A 61 -24.27 0.83 16.44
C GLY A 61 -25.46 0.70 15.51
N VAL A 62 -25.75 1.79 14.80
CA VAL A 62 -26.91 1.92 13.91
C VAL A 62 -26.47 2.57 12.61
N ILE A 63 -26.99 2.07 11.50
CA ILE A 63 -26.83 2.69 10.18
C ILE A 63 -28.15 3.34 9.77
N LYS A 64 -28.13 4.61 9.36
CA LYS A 64 -29.28 5.31 8.80
C LYS A 64 -29.01 5.76 7.38
N LYS A 65 -29.99 5.61 6.51
CA LYS A 65 -30.04 6.22 5.18
C LYS A 65 -31.15 7.24 5.14
N ASP A 66 -30.86 8.48 4.73
CA ASP A 66 -31.82 9.58 4.68
C ASP A 66 -32.60 9.76 6.01
N GLY A 67 -31.89 9.61 7.14
CA GLY A 67 -32.43 9.73 8.49
C GLY A 67 -33.24 8.52 8.99
N LYS A 68 -33.44 7.48 8.16
CA LYS A 68 -34.17 6.25 8.53
C LYS A 68 -33.18 5.12 8.82
N GLU A 69 -33.42 4.42 9.92
CA GLU A 69 -32.61 3.24 10.25
C GLU A 69 -32.79 2.14 9.21
N VAL A 70 -31.69 1.55 8.79
CA VAL A 70 -31.63 0.48 7.79
C VAL A 70 -30.78 -0.68 8.30
N ALA A 71 -31.18 -1.90 7.94
CA ALA A 71 -30.39 -3.10 8.18
C ALA A 71 -29.73 -3.53 6.88
N ILE A 72 -28.38 -3.60 6.88
CA ILE A 72 -27.59 -4.04 5.74
C ILE A 72 -26.92 -5.35 6.12
N ARG A 73 -27.48 -6.47 5.69
CA ARG A 73 -27.03 -7.82 6.04
C ARG A 73 -26.02 -8.40 5.07
N ASP A 74 -26.14 -7.97 3.81
CA ASP A 74 -25.26 -8.40 2.72
C ASP A 74 -25.12 -7.30 1.65
N PRO A 75 -24.23 -7.47 0.65
CA PRO A 75 -24.05 -6.51 -0.43
C PRO A 75 -25.29 -6.27 -1.31
N ASN A 76 -26.25 -7.19 -1.33
CA ASN A 76 -27.50 -6.99 -2.09
C ASN A 76 -28.38 -5.96 -1.39
N ASP A 77 -28.48 -6.04 -0.04
CA ASP A 77 -29.18 -5.01 0.76
C ASP A 77 -28.53 -3.62 0.53
N ALA A 78 -27.18 -3.53 0.51
CA ALA A 78 -26.48 -2.29 0.21
C ALA A 78 -26.81 -1.75 -1.19
N ASN A 79 -26.74 -2.60 -2.20
CA ASN A 79 -27.09 -2.22 -3.58
C ASN A 79 -28.56 -1.79 -3.71
N ALA A 80 -29.49 -2.48 -3.05
CA ALA A 80 -30.92 -2.12 -3.05
C ALA A 80 -31.15 -0.74 -2.39
N LEU A 81 -30.29 -0.34 -1.47
CA LEU A 81 -30.26 0.99 -0.88
C LEU A 81 -29.49 2.02 -1.73
N GLY A 82 -29.03 1.66 -2.92
CA GLY A 82 -28.28 2.55 -3.80
C GLY A 82 -26.85 2.83 -3.33
N ILE A 83 -26.23 1.92 -2.55
CA ILE A 83 -24.85 2.00 -2.11
C ILE A 83 -23.99 1.09 -3.00
N GLY A 84 -23.00 1.66 -3.68
CA GLY A 84 -22.04 0.93 -4.52
C GLY A 84 -20.62 1.07 -3.97
N MET A 85 -19.77 0.08 -4.22
CA MET A 85 -18.38 0.09 -3.74
C MET A 85 -17.40 -0.36 -4.82
N VAL A 86 -16.35 0.43 -5.03
CA VAL A 86 -15.12 0.02 -5.71
C VAL A 86 -14.14 -0.44 -4.66
N HIS A 87 -13.75 -1.71 -4.74
CA HIS A 87 -12.83 -2.33 -3.80
C HIS A 87 -11.37 -2.04 -4.15
N GLN A 88 -10.48 -2.04 -3.16
CA GLN A 88 -9.04 -1.92 -3.33
C GLN A 88 -8.46 -2.96 -4.31
N HIS A 89 -9.00 -4.19 -4.28
CA HIS A 89 -8.75 -5.23 -5.28
C HIS A 89 -10.02 -5.44 -6.09
N PHE A 90 -9.97 -5.16 -7.38
CA PHE A 90 -11.12 -5.23 -8.27
C PHE A 90 -11.83 -6.57 -8.20
N LYS A 91 -13.15 -6.53 -8.19
CA LYS A 91 -14.01 -7.73 -8.16
C LYS A 91 -14.58 -7.98 -9.54
N LEU A 92 -13.69 -8.04 -10.54
CA LEU A 92 -14.00 -8.34 -11.91
C LEU A 92 -13.68 -9.81 -12.21
N VAL A 93 -14.46 -10.42 -13.10
CA VAL A 93 -14.22 -11.77 -13.62
C VAL A 93 -13.28 -11.63 -14.82
N GLU A 94 -12.04 -12.11 -14.70
CA GLU A 94 -10.96 -11.87 -15.66
C GLU A 94 -11.29 -12.36 -17.08
N CYS A 95 -11.90 -13.55 -17.21
CA CYS A 95 -12.27 -14.15 -18.50
C CYS A 95 -13.56 -13.59 -19.12
N PHE A 96 -14.23 -12.63 -18.48
CA PHE A 96 -15.44 -11.99 -19.00
C PHE A 96 -15.10 -10.68 -19.72
N SER A 97 -16.01 -10.27 -20.64
CA SER A 97 -15.91 -8.96 -21.25
C SER A 97 -16.20 -7.84 -20.25
N VAL A 98 -15.78 -6.63 -20.57
CA VAL A 98 -16.14 -5.40 -19.83
C VAL A 98 -17.65 -5.30 -19.66
N LEU A 99 -18.42 -5.50 -20.76
CA LEU A 99 -19.88 -5.46 -20.72
C LEU A 99 -20.45 -6.50 -19.77
N ASP A 100 -20.00 -7.75 -19.86
CA ASP A 100 -20.51 -8.84 -19.03
C ASP A 100 -20.21 -8.61 -17.55
N ASN A 101 -19.07 -8.03 -17.21
CA ASN A 101 -18.76 -7.64 -15.84
C ASN A 101 -19.65 -6.52 -15.31
N ILE A 102 -19.97 -5.52 -16.12
CA ILE A 102 -20.84 -4.39 -15.71
C ILE A 102 -22.25 -4.88 -15.42
N ILE A 103 -22.82 -5.75 -16.26
CA ILE A 103 -24.20 -6.22 -16.11
C ILE A 103 -24.36 -7.41 -15.18
N LEU A 104 -23.27 -8.03 -14.74
CA LEU A 104 -23.30 -9.23 -13.91
C LEU A 104 -24.15 -9.04 -12.66
N GLY A 105 -25.19 -9.89 -12.49
CA GLY A 105 -26.13 -9.84 -11.37
C GLY A 105 -27.27 -8.82 -11.50
N VAL A 106 -27.31 -8.07 -12.63
CA VAL A 106 -28.39 -7.14 -12.99
C VAL A 106 -28.70 -7.20 -14.47
N GLU A 107 -28.55 -8.39 -15.05
CA GLU A 107 -28.68 -8.63 -16.47
C GLU A 107 -30.10 -8.27 -16.96
N PRO A 108 -30.23 -7.36 -17.96
CA PRO A 108 -31.52 -7.07 -18.54
C PRO A 108 -32.03 -8.29 -19.33
N THR A 109 -33.19 -8.82 -18.94
CA THR A 109 -33.79 -9.99 -19.57
C THR A 109 -35.18 -9.67 -20.12
N LYS A 110 -35.52 -10.24 -21.27
CA LYS A 110 -36.86 -10.23 -21.84
C LYS A 110 -37.25 -11.65 -22.27
N ASN A 111 -38.37 -12.13 -21.77
CA ASN A 111 -38.82 -13.49 -21.99
C ASN A 111 -37.76 -14.57 -21.71
N GLY A 112 -36.94 -14.37 -20.66
CA GLY A 112 -35.87 -15.30 -20.31
C GLY A 112 -34.59 -15.19 -21.16
N MET A 113 -34.56 -14.27 -22.14
CA MET A 113 -33.38 -14.02 -22.98
C MET A 113 -32.68 -12.73 -22.58
N LEU A 114 -31.35 -12.79 -22.49
CA LEU A 114 -30.47 -11.67 -22.15
C LEU A 114 -30.48 -10.59 -23.24
N GLN A 115 -30.70 -9.31 -22.86
CA GLN A 115 -30.78 -8.17 -23.75
C GLN A 115 -29.43 -7.41 -23.83
N LYS A 116 -28.36 -8.07 -24.29
CA LYS A 116 -27.00 -7.48 -24.36
C LYS A 116 -26.93 -6.19 -25.19
N LYS A 117 -27.75 -6.05 -26.25
CA LYS A 117 -27.74 -4.83 -27.11
C LYS A 117 -28.18 -3.58 -26.35
N GLU A 118 -29.20 -3.68 -25.52
CA GLU A 118 -29.70 -2.57 -24.70
C GLU A 118 -28.71 -2.22 -23.60
N ALA A 119 -28.17 -3.23 -22.91
CA ALA A 119 -27.12 -3.04 -21.92
C ALA A 119 -25.90 -2.34 -22.51
N ARG A 120 -25.43 -2.79 -23.67
CA ARG A 120 -24.29 -2.19 -24.39
C ARG A 120 -24.53 -0.69 -24.68
N ARG A 121 -25.71 -0.34 -25.20
CA ARG A 121 -26.05 1.05 -25.48
C ARG A 121 -25.95 1.90 -24.22
N ARG A 122 -26.56 1.45 -23.13
CA ARG A 122 -26.53 2.16 -21.84
C ARG A 122 -25.13 2.30 -21.27
N VAL A 123 -24.30 1.26 -21.36
CA VAL A 123 -22.89 1.30 -20.93
C VAL A 123 -22.10 2.33 -21.75
N LEU A 124 -22.28 2.37 -23.06
CA LEU A 124 -21.62 3.35 -23.94
C LEU A 124 -22.08 4.80 -23.64
N GLU A 125 -23.38 5.01 -23.40
CA GLU A 125 -23.91 6.30 -23.00
C GLU A 125 -23.29 6.80 -21.67
N LEU A 126 -23.14 5.91 -20.67
CA LEU A 126 -22.47 6.23 -19.41
C LEU A 126 -20.99 6.50 -19.61
N SER A 127 -20.32 5.66 -20.43
CA SER A 127 -18.89 5.81 -20.77
C SER A 127 -18.61 7.18 -21.41
N GLU A 128 -19.43 7.60 -22.36
CA GLU A 128 -19.31 8.89 -23.02
C GLU A 128 -19.62 10.06 -22.07
N LYS A 129 -20.72 9.95 -21.30
CA LYS A 129 -21.15 10.97 -20.34
C LYS A 129 -20.06 11.34 -19.32
N TYR A 130 -19.34 10.34 -18.82
CA TYR A 130 -18.31 10.53 -17.78
C TYR A 130 -16.88 10.54 -18.32
N GLY A 131 -16.71 10.50 -19.65
CA GLY A 131 -15.38 10.50 -20.29
C GLY A 131 -14.55 9.24 -20.02
N MET A 132 -15.18 8.16 -19.56
CA MET A 132 -14.54 6.88 -19.23
C MET A 132 -14.49 5.98 -20.48
N ARG A 133 -13.58 6.26 -21.40
CA ARG A 133 -13.44 5.46 -22.63
C ARG A 133 -13.14 4.00 -22.33
N ILE A 134 -14.02 3.11 -22.78
CA ILE A 134 -13.89 1.65 -22.67
C ILE A 134 -14.30 0.99 -23.98
N ASP A 135 -13.77 -0.23 -24.21
CA ASP A 135 -14.32 -1.16 -25.20
C ASP A 135 -15.18 -2.20 -24.46
N PRO A 136 -16.52 -2.23 -24.68
CA PRO A 136 -17.40 -3.18 -24.02
C PRO A 136 -17.10 -4.66 -24.30
N ASP A 137 -16.44 -4.95 -25.42
CA ASP A 137 -16.13 -6.32 -25.84
C ASP A 137 -14.73 -6.79 -25.41
N ALA A 138 -13.88 -5.87 -24.91
CA ALA A 138 -12.55 -6.23 -24.41
C ALA A 138 -12.65 -7.16 -23.20
N ILE A 139 -11.78 -8.16 -23.14
CA ILE A 139 -11.68 -9.10 -22.02
C ILE A 139 -10.90 -8.42 -20.88
N ILE A 140 -11.33 -8.64 -19.64
CA ILE A 140 -10.76 -7.96 -18.48
C ILE A 140 -9.28 -8.28 -18.29
N GLU A 141 -8.82 -9.50 -18.53
CA GLU A 141 -7.40 -9.88 -18.41
C GLU A 141 -6.49 -9.20 -19.43
N ASP A 142 -7.05 -8.71 -20.55
CA ASP A 142 -6.29 -8.06 -21.62
C ASP A 142 -6.22 -6.52 -21.49
N ILE A 143 -6.95 -5.92 -20.56
CA ILE A 143 -7.01 -4.48 -20.38
C ILE A 143 -6.13 -3.99 -19.23
N THR A 144 -5.72 -2.71 -19.31
CA THR A 144 -4.92 -2.07 -18.26
C THR A 144 -5.68 -1.93 -16.95
N VAL A 145 -4.94 -1.79 -15.85
CA VAL A 145 -5.49 -1.59 -14.51
C VAL A 145 -6.40 -0.36 -14.45
N GLY A 146 -6.03 0.75 -15.12
CA GLY A 146 -6.89 1.94 -15.21
C GLY A 146 -8.20 1.67 -15.94
N MET A 147 -8.21 0.81 -16.98
CA MET A 147 -9.44 0.40 -17.68
C MET A 147 -10.29 -0.53 -16.80
N GLN A 148 -9.68 -1.42 -16.03
CA GLN A 148 -10.40 -2.25 -15.05
C GLN A 148 -11.11 -1.39 -14.00
N GLN A 149 -10.46 -0.34 -13.52
CA GLN A 149 -11.06 0.61 -12.58
C GLN A 149 -12.25 1.36 -13.20
N ARG A 150 -12.11 1.85 -14.42
CA ARG A 150 -13.23 2.49 -15.14
C ARG A 150 -14.42 1.52 -15.28
N THR A 151 -14.13 0.24 -15.50
CA THR A 151 -15.17 -0.81 -15.55
C THR A 151 -15.90 -0.95 -14.21
N GLU A 152 -15.19 -0.96 -13.08
CA GLU A 152 -15.81 -1.00 -11.74
C GLU A 152 -16.66 0.24 -11.44
N ILE A 153 -16.20 1.42 -11.85
CA ILE A 153 -16.98 2.66 -11.69
C ILE A 153 -18.25 2.61 -12.55
N LEU A 154 -18.13 2.21 -13.82
CA LEU A 154 -19.28 2.07 -14.72
C LEU A 154 -20.28 1.03 -14.24
N LYS A 155 -19.81 -0.05 -13.60
CA LYS A 155 -20.66 -1.06 -12.95
C LYS A 155 -21.54 -0.46 -11.85
N MET A 156 -20.99 0.42 -10.98
CA MET A 156 -21.78 1.14 -9.98
C MET A 156 -22.77 2.11 -10.61
N LEU A 157 -22.34 2.85 -11.64
CA LEU A 157 -23.19 3.83 -12.33
C LEU A 157 -24.31 3.14 -13.13
N TYR A 158 -24.05 1.99 -13.73
CA TYR A 158 -25.07 1.18 -14.43
C TYR A 158 -26.17 0.72 -13.48
N ARG A 159 -25.84 0.46 -12.20
CA ARG A 159 -26.79 0.10 -11.13
C ARG A 159 -27.50 1.29 -10.51
N GLU A 160 -27.25 2.52 -11.00
CA GLU A 160 -27.83 3.78 -10.51
C GLU A 160 -27.57 4.09 -9.05
N ASN A 161 -26.46 3.60 -8.50
CA ASN A 161 -26.09 3.85 -7.12
C ASN A 161 -25.97 5.38 -6.87
N GLU A 162 -26.48 5.83 -5.71
CA GLU A 162 -26.46 7.24 -5.28
C GLU A 162 -25.30 7.52 -4.32
N ILE A 163 -24.87 6.51 -3.59
CA ILE A 163 -23.78 6.57 -2.62
C ILE A 163 -22.66 5.68 -3.14
N LEU A 164 -21.49 6.27 -3.36
CA LEU A 164 -20.37 5.61 -3.99
C LEU A 164 -19.21 5.52 -3.00
N ILE A 165 -18.73 4.31 -2.74
CA ILE A 165 -17.56 4.06 -1.86
C ILE A 165 -16.37 3.75 -2.75
N PHE A 166 -15.28 4.49 -2.60
CA PHE A 166 -13.99 4.24 -3.25
C PHE A 166 -12.95 3.86 -2.19
N ASP A 167 -12.56 2.58 -2.15
CA ASP A 167 -11.57 2.08 -1.19
C ASP A 167 -10.17 2.01 -1.82
N GLU A 168 -9.32 3.00 -1.49
CA GLU A 168 -7.95 3.19 -2.01
C GLU A 168 -7.84 3.07 -3.54
N PRO A 169 -8.67 3.78 -4.31
CA PRO A 169 -8.78 3.56 -5.76
C PRO A 169 -7.54 3.99 -6.55
N THR A 170 -6.60 4.69 -5.95
CA THR A 170 -5.42 5.26 -6.60
C THR A 170 -4.13 4.46 -6.39
N ALA A 171 -4.21 3.31 -5.72
CA ALA A 171 -3.03 2.55 -5.29
C ALA A 171 -2.14 2.05 -6.44
N VAL A 172 -2.72 1.82 -7.62
CA VAL A 172 -2.07 1.19 -8.80
C VAL A 172 -2.17 2.06 -10.07
N LEU A 173 -2.60 3.31 -9.93
CA LEU A 173 -2.79 4.23 -11.04
C LEU A 173 -1.57 5.11 -11.30
N THR A 174 -1.39 5.49 -12.55
CA THR A 174 -0.44 6.55 -12.94
C THR A 174 -0.93 7.93 -12.47
N PRO A 175 -0.03 8.94 -12.32
CA PRO A 175 -0.43 10.30 -11.94
C PRO A 175 -1.55 10.88 -12.82
N GLN A 176 -1.49 10.65 -14.13
CA GLN A 176 -2.50 11.12 -15.09
C GLN A 176 -3.86 10.45 -14.83
N GLU A 177 -3.87 9.14 -14.59
CA GLU A 177 -5.11 8.40 -14.27
C GLU A 177 -5.69 8.82 -12.92
N ILE A 178 -4.85 9.22 -11.94
CA ILE A 178 -5.31 9.78 -10.66
C ILE A 178 -6.03 11.12 -10.90
N ASP A 179 -5.45 12.02 -11.70
CA ASP A 179 -6.08 13.31 -12.01
C ASP A 179 -7.43 13.13 -12.73
N GLU A 180 -7.52 12.18 -13.67
CA GLU A 180 -8.78 11.81 -14.34
C GLU A 180 -9.81 11.29 -13.34
N LEU A 181 -9.43 10.40 -12.43
CA LEU A 181 -10.32 9.87 -11.41
C LEU A 181 -10.84 10.97 -10.48
N MET A 182 -9.97 11.89 -10.02
CA MET A 182 -10.36 13.02 -9.19
C MET A 182 -11.37 13.91 -9.90
N ALA A 183 -11.20 14.15 -11.21
CA ALA A 183 -12.15 14.90 -12.02
C ALA A 183 -13.50 14.16 -12.15
N ILE A 184 -13.50 12.85 -12.37
CA ILE A 184 -14.70 12.02 -12.41
C ILE A 184 -15.47 12.11 -11.09
N MET A 185 -14.79 11.98 -9.95
CA MET A 185 -15.43 12.08 -8.63
C MET A 185 -16.08 13.43 -8.40
N LYS A 186 -15.41 14.54 -8.77
CA LYS A 186 -15.98 15.89 -8.68
C LYS A 186 -17.23 16.05 -9.55
N ASN A 187 -17.22 15.51 -10.77
CA ASN A 187 -18.36 15.55 -11.68
C ASN A 187 -19.56 14.76 -11.10
N LEU A 188 -19.30 13.57 -10.54
CA LEU A 188 -20.32 12.74 -9.91
C LEU A 188 -20.95 13.44 -8.70
N ALA A 189 -20.13 14.09 -7.85
CA ALA A 189 -20.63 14.86 -6.70
C ALA A 189 -21.46 16.09 -7.16
N ALA A 190 -21.02 16.78 -8.21
CA ALA A 190 -21.77 17.90 -8.79
C ALA A 190 -23.13 17.47 -9.38
N GLU A 191 -23.26 16.20 -9.80
CA GLU A 191 -24.55 15.59 -10.21
C GLU A 191 -25.41 15.11 -9.01
N GLY A 192 -24.95 15.32 -7.77
CA GLY A 192 -25.67 14.97 -6.55
C GLY A 192 -25.35 13.59 -5.98
N LYS A 193 -24.39 12.86 -6.54
CA LYS A 193 -23.89 11.61 -5.93
C LYS A 193 -23.12 11.94 -4.64
N SER A 194 -23.30 11.12 -3.62
CA SER A 194 -22.57 11.24 -2.34
C SER A 194 -21.42 10.24 -2.34
N ILE A 195 -20.21 10.68 -2.03
CA ILE A 195 -19.00 9.87 -2.20
C ILE A 195 -18.27 9.70 -0.87
N LEU A 196 -17.98 8.46 -0.50
CA LEU A 196 -17.00 8.10 0.54
C LEU A 196 -15.69 7.69 -0.13
N PHE A 197 -14.65 8.45 0.11
CA PHE A 197 -13.34 8.26 -0.49
C PHE A 197 -12.31 7.88 0.56
N ILE A 198 -11.79 6.66 0.49
CA ILE A 198 -10.76 6.17 1.40
C ILE A 198 -9.41 6.34 0.73
N SER A 199 -8.52 7.08 1.38
CA SER A 199 -7.13 7.21 0.97
C SER A 199 -6.23 7.43 2.20
N HIS A 200 -4.97 7.09 2.08
CA HIS A 200 -3.92 7.48 3.01
C HIS A 200 -3.01 8.57 2.42
N LYS A 201 -3.28 9.01 1.19
CA LYS A 201 -2.53 10.04 0.46
C LYS A 201 -3.18 11.40 0.66
N LEU A 202 -2.54 12.22 1.48
CA LEU A 202 -3.07 13.53 1.88
C LEU A 202 -3.31 14.49 0.70
N ASN A 203 -2.42 14.47 -0.31
CA ASN A 203 -2.58 15.29 -1.51
C ASN A 203 -3.90 15.02 -2.24
N GLU A 204 -4.30 13.74 -2.33
CA GLU A 204 -5.55 13.34 -2.98
C GLU A 204 -6.76 13.85 -2.18
N ILE A 205 -6.72 13.70 -0.86
CA ILE A 205 -7.78 14.17 0.04
C ILE A 205 -7.94 15.69 -0.07
N MET A 206 -6.83 16.44 0.03
CA MET A 206 -6.85 17.90 -0.10
C MET A 206 -7.35 18.37 -1.46
N ALA A 207 -7.11 17.58 -2.52
CA ALA A 207 -7.50 17.95 -3.88
C ALA A 207 -8.99 17.75 -4.18
N VAL A 208 -9.68 16.78 -3.53
CA VAL A 208 -11.01 16.36 -3.98
C VAL A 208 -12.09 16.40 -2.91
N SER A 209 -11.77 16.27 -1.61
CA SER A 209 -12.79 16.11 -0.58
C SER A 209 -13.26 17.44 0.02
N ASP A 210 -14.54 17.47 0.42
CA ASP A 210 -15.15 18.58 1.14
C ASP A 210 -14.88 18.50 2.64
N ARG A 211 -15.00 17.29 3.20
CA ARG A 211 -14.72 16.98 4.60
C ARG A 211 -13.87 15.72 4.71
N CYS A 212 -13.15 15.62 5.80
CA CYS A 212 -12.30 14.47 6.10
C CYS A 212 -12.54 13.99 7.53
N THR A 213 -12.89 12.71 7.69
CA THR A 213 -12.92 12.03 8.99
C THR A 213 -11.63 11.25 9.18
N VAL A 214 -10.98 11.44 10.32
CA VAL A 214 -9.72 10.76 10.67
C VAL A 214 -9.99 9.64 11.67
N LEU A 215 -9.52 8.42 11.32
CA LEU A 215 -9.49 7.28 12.21
C LEU A 215 -8.05 6.96 12.63
N ARG A 216 -7.87 6.57 13.89
CA ARG A 216 -6.58 6.12 14.41
C ARG A 216 -6.78 4.96 15.38
N LYS A 217 -6.10 3.81 15.09
CA LYS A 217 -6.16 2.60 15.94
C LYS A 217 -7.58 2.15 16.27
N GLY A 218 -8.46 2.19 15.28
CA GLY A 218 -9.88 1.79 15.43
C GLY A 218 -10.78 2.83 16.07
N LYS A 219 -10.30 4.05 16.35
CA LYS A 219 -11.07 5.10 17.02
C LYS A 219 -11.30 6.31 16.14
N TYR A 220 -12.41 6.98 16.33
CA TYR A 220 -12.72 8.27 15.74
C TYR A 220 -11.88 9.37 16.41
N ILE A 221 -11.17 10.16 15.62
CA ILE A 221 -10.33 11.27 16.11
C ILE A 221 -11.03 12.61 15.88
N GLY A 222 -11.66 12.79 14.73
CA GLY A 222 -12.37 14.02 14.41
C GLY A 222 -12.77 14.07 12.94
N THR A 223 -13.65 15.02 12.60
CA THR A 223 -14.03 15.36 11.24
C THR A 223 -13.75 16.84 11.02
N VAL A 224 -13.03 17.16 9.95
CA VAL A 224 -12.65 18.53 9.58
C VAL A 224 -13.13 18.86 8.18
N GLU A 225 -13.39 20.15 7.90
CA GLU A 225 -13.62 20.64 6.54
C GLU A 225 -12.26 20.81 5.86
N THR A 226 -12.08 20.19 4.70
CA THR A 226 -10.78 20.14 4.01
C THR A 226 -10.26 21.54 3.66
N LYS A 227 -11.15 22.48 3.35
CA LYS A 227 -10.79 23.89 3.08
C LYS A 227 -10.24 24.65 4.29
N ASN A 228 -10.46 24.15 5.52
CA ASN A 228 -10.09 24.80 6.78
C ASN A 228 -8.92 24.10 7.49
N THR A 229 -8.29 23.11 6.87
CA THR A 229 -7.18 22.32 7.42
C THR A 229 -6.02 22.28 6.41
N ASN A 230 -4.92 21.67 6.81
CA ASN A 230 -3.73 21.45 5.98
C ASN A 230 -3.18 20.02 6.15
N MET A 231 -2.17 19.67 5.37
CA MET A 231 -1.58 18.31 5.39
C MET A 231 -0.89 18.00 6.73
N GLU A 232 -0.29 18.99 7.35
CA GLU A 232 0.40 18.86 8.64
C GLU A 232 -0.59 18.52 9.76
N GLU A 233 -1.72 19.21 9.81
CA GLU A 233 -2.79 18.96 10.79
C GLU A 233 -3.43 17.58 10.58
N LEU A 234 -3.78 17.22 9.33
CA LEU A 234 -4.32 15.91 9.01
C LEU A 234 -3.32 14.78 9.35
N SER A 235 -2.03 15.00 9.09
CA SER A 235 -0.97 14.06 9.48
C SER A 235 -0.88 13.89 10.98
N ALA A 236 -0.91 15.01 11.73
CA ALA A 236 -0.87 14.99 13.19
C ALA A 236 -2.07 14.26 13.79
N MET A 237 -3.28 14.47 13.25
CA MET A 237 -4.48 13.73 13.66
C MET A 237 -4.33 12.23 13.39
N MET A 238 -3.75 11.86 12.25
CA MET A 238 -3.59 10.49 11.79
C MET A 238 -2.58 9.71 12.64
N VAL A 239 -1.42 10.31 12.89
CA VAL A 239 -0.30 9.68 13.63
C VAL A 239 -0.42 9.89 15.14
N GLY A 240 -0.90 11.06 15.57
CA GLY A 240 -1.09 11.42 16.98
C GLY A 240 0.00 12.30 17.57
N HIS A 241 0.92 12.74 16.77
CA HIS A 241 1.94 13.76 17.08
C HIS A 241 2.23 14.56 15.80
N GLU A 242 2.87 15.70 15.95
CA GLU A 242 3.32 16.49 14.81
C GLU A 242 4.28 15.67 13.94
N VAL A 243 3.99 15.59 12.66
CA VAL A 243 4.82 14.89 11.67
C VAL A 243 5.68 15.91 10.95
N ASN A 244 6.98 15.71 11.00
CA ASN A 244 7.90 16.54 10.24
C ASN A 244 8.38 15.76 8.98
N PHE A 245 7.86 16.13 7.82
CA PHE A 245 8.31 15.55 6.54
C PHE A 245 9.72 15.95 6.15
N HIS A 246 10.26 17.00 6.78
CA HIS A 246 11.65 17.39 6.61
C HIS A 246 12.52 16.70 7.67
N VAL A 247 13.24 15.67 7.25
CA VAL A 247 14.21 15.04 8.14
C VAL A 247 15.37 16.00 8.37
N ALA A 248 15.51 16.45 9.61
CA ALA A 248 16.66 17.25 10.01
C ALA A 248 17.92 16.38 9.84
N LYS A 249 18.80 16.81 8.95
CA LYS A 249 20.06 16.11 8.68
C LYS A 249 21.23 17.08 8.72
N LYS A 250 22.33 16.63 9.31
CA LYS A 250 23.60 17.36 9.28
C LYS A 250 24.15 17.41 7.84
N PRO A 251 24.99 18.37 7.48
CA PRO A 251 25.79 18.28 6.26
C PRO A 251 26.50 16.94 6.21
N ALA A 252 26.52 16.31 5.03
CA ALA A 252 27.24 15.06 4.87
C ALA A 252 28.75 15.31 4.94
N GLU A 253 29.47 14.45 5.66
CA GLU A 253 30.94 14.40 5.72
C GLU A 253 31.40 13.06 5.10
N PRO A 254 31.46 12.96 3.75
CA PRO A 254 31.78 11.71 3.10
C PRO A 254 33.20 11.26 3.40
N GLY A 255 33.34 10.05 3.96
CA GLY A 255 34.62 9.43 4.30
C GLY A 255 35.19 8.59 3.15
N GLU A 256 35.79 7.45 3.50
CA GLU A 256 36.36 6.49 2.53
C GLU A 256 35.26 5.83 1.67
N VAL A 257 35.66 5.32 0.50
CA VAL A 257 34.78 4.59 -0.41
C VAL A 257 34.46 3.23 0.17
N VAL A 258 33.18 2.96 0.42
CA VAL A 258 32.66 1.66 0.90
C VAL A 258 32.26 0.78 -0.28
N LEU A 259 31.51 1.33 -1.23
CA LEU A 259 31.10 0.66 -2.47
C LEU A 259 31.73 1.35 -3.67
N GLU A 260 32.35 0.56 -4.53
CA GLU A 260 32.77 0.97 -5.87
C GLU A 260 32.23 -0.02 -6.89
N VAL A 261 31.45 0.49 -7.81
CA VAL A 261 30.97 -0.22 -9.00
C VAL A 261 31.68 0.38 -10.21
N ASP A 262 32.32 -0.46 -11.00
CA ASP A 262 33.07 -0.05 -12.18
C ASP A 262 32.57 -0.78 -13.42
N GLN A 263 32.01 -0.02 -14.38
CA GLN A 263 31.50 -0.48 -15.68
C GLN A 263 30.58 -1.71 -15.60
N MET A 264 29.70 -1.76 -14.58
CA MET A 264 28.83 -2.90 -14.37
C MET A 264 27.77 -3.00 -15.46
N THR A 265 27.67 -4.18 -16.06
CA THR A 265 26.65 -4.54 -17.04
C THR A 265 25.85 -5.74 -16.54
N VAL A 266 24.51 -5.64 -16.61
CA VAL A 266 23.58 -6.70 -16.22
C VAL A 266 22.58 -6.96 -17.33
N ALA A 267 22.35 -8.25 -17.64
CA ALA A 267 21.40 -8.65 -18.67
C ALA A 267 19.94 -8.40 -18.23
N SER A 268 19.07 -8.08 -19.17
CA SER A 268 17.62 -8.08 -18.95
C SER A 268 17.07 -9.52 -19.01
N LYS A 269 16.13 -9.84 -18.11
CA LYS A 269 15.39 -11.11 -18.20
C LYS A 269 14.22 -11.05 -19.18
N ILE A 270 13.74 -9.85 -19.48
CA ILE A 270 12.56 -9.63 -20.30
C ILE A 270 12.95 -9.39 -21.76
N HIS A 271 14.06 -8.67 -21.98
CA HIS A 271 14.53 -8.28 -23.30
C HIS A 271 15.87 -8.95 -23.63
N LYS A 272 16.15 -9.17 -24.93
CA LYS A 272 17.44 -9.73 -25.39
C LYS A 272 18.65 -8.82 -25.18
N ASN A 273 18.44 -7.58 -24.70
CA ASN A 273 19.47 -6.58 -24.49
C ASN A 273 19.86 -6.50 -23.02
N ASN A 274 21.02 -5.90 -22.73
CA ASN A 274 21.43 -5.57 -21.38
C ASN A 274 20.53 -4.46 -20.81
N ALA A 275 19.98 -4.65 -19.60
CA ALA A 275 19.20 -3.64 -18.90
C ALA A 275 20.09 -2.57 -18.28
N VAL A 276 21.25 -2.97 -17.76
CA VAL A 276 22.29 -2.08 -17.23
C VAL A 276 23.50 -2.15 -18.14
N LYS A 277 24.07 -1.00 -18.52
CA LYS A 277 25.18 -0.90 -19.46
C LYS A 277 26.24 0.03 -18.90
N ASP A 278 27.42 -0.53 -18.59
CA ASP A 278 28.65 0.18 -18.21
C ASP A 278 28.45 1.23 -17.09
N VAL A 279 27.62 0.90 -16.08
CA VAL A 279 27.32 1.83 -14.98
C VAL A 279 28.47 1.81 -13.97
N SER A 280 28.96 3.00 -13.64
CA SER A 280 29.99 3.21 -12.63
C SER A 280 29.49 4.19 -11.58
N LEU A 281 29.68 3.85 -10.29
CA LEU A 281 29.35 4.73 -9.17
C LEU A 281 30.18 4.38 -7.93
N LYS A 282 30.24 5.30 -6.98
CA LYS A 282 30.86 5.12 -5.68
C LYS A 282 29.93 5.59 -4.59
N VAL A 283 29.93 4.87 -3.46
CA VAL A 283 29.24 5.29 -2.23
C VAL A 283 30.27 5.33 -1.10
N ARG A 284 30.28 6.43 -0.37
CA ARG A 284 31.23 6.68 0.72
C ARG A 284 30.60 6.48 2.09
N ARG A 285 31.41 6.31 3.11
CA ARG A 285 30.95 6.38 4.51
C ARG A 285 30.26 7.71 4.78
N GLY A 286 29.18 7.70 5.56
CA GLY A 286 28.44 8.90 5.90
C GLY A 286 27.70 9.53 4.72
N GLU A 287 27.47 8.77 3.63
CA GLU A 287 26.78 9.24 2.42
C GLU A 287 25.51 8.42 2.14
N ILE A 288 24.48 9.08 1.63
CA ILE A 288 23.32 8.46 1.02
C ILE A 288 23.35 8.80 -0.46
N VAL A 289 23.59 7.80 -1.33
CA VAL A 289 23.48 7.92 -2.78
C VAL A 289 22.12 7.41 -3.21
N CYS A 290 21.38 8.19 -3.97
CA CYS A 290 20.06 7.83 -4.48
C CYS A 290 20.09 7.63 -5.99
N ILE A 291 19.53 6.51 -6.48
CA ILE A 291 19.20 6.32 -7.91
C ILE A 291 17.71 6.58 -8.09
N ALA A 292 17.38 7.55 -8.91
CA ALA A 292 16.01 7.88 -9.31
C ALA A 292 15.79 7.53 -10.78
N GLY A 293 14.58 7.08 -11.11
CA GLY A 293 14.18 6.76 -12.49
C GLY A 293 12.76 6.21 -12.53
N ILE A 294 12.22 6.07 -13.74
CA ILE A 294 10.93 5.40 -13.97
C ILE A 294 11.13 3.89 -14.09
N ASP A 295 10.08 3.13 -13.77
CA ASP A 295 10.11 1.67 -13.87
C ASP A 295 10.57 1.20 -15.28
N GLY A 296 11.37 0.13 -15.29
CA GLY A 296 11.89 -0.45 -16.54
C GLY A 296 13.21 0.15 -17.04
N ASN A 297 13.78 1.12 -16.34
CA ASN A 297 15.08 1.73 -16.73
C ASN A 297 16.32 0.99 -16.20
N GLY A 298 16.15 -0.21 -15.60
CA GLY A 298 17.26 -1.06 -15.19
C GLY A 298 17.67 -0.92 -13.71
N GLN A 299 16.94 -0.13 -12.89
CA GLN A 299 17.24 0.04 -11.47
C GLN A 299 17.19 -1.30 -10.72
N THR A 300 16.16 -2.10 -11.01
CA THR A 300 15.97 -3.42 -10.39
C THR A 300 17.10 -4.37 -10.77
N GLU A 301 17.48 -4.42 -12.04
CA GLU A 301 18.59 -5.27 -12.52
C GLU A 301 19.94 -4.79 -11.97
N PHE A 302 20.12 -3.47 -11.82
CA PHE A 302 21.31 -2.91 -11.17
C PHE A 302 21.44 -3.41 -9.73
N VAL A 303 20.36 -3.32 -8.93
CA VAL A 303 20.35 -3.81 -7.55
C VAL A 303 20.54 -5.32 -7.50
N TYR A 304 19.94 -6.09 -8.41
CA TYR A 304 20.12 -7.54 -8.44
C TYR A 304 21.56 -7.95 -8.76
N GLY A 305 22.22 -7.23 -9.69
CA GLY A 305 23.65 -7.41 -9.94
C GLY A 305 24.50 -7.08 -8.73
N LEU A 306 24.20 -5.97 -8.05
CA LEU A 306 24.89 -5.51 -6.86
C LEU A 306 24.74 -6.49 -5.69
N THR A 307 23.53 -6.99 -5.45
CA THR A 307 23.23 -7.92 -4.33
C THR A 307 23.56 -9.38 -4.66
N GLY A 308 23.82 -9.71 -5.92
CA GLY A 308 24.13 -11.07 -6.39
C GLY A 308 22.92 -11.94 -6.66
N LEU A 309 21.71 -11.35 -6.73
CA LEU A 309 20.49 -12.02 -7.18
C LEU A 309 20.55 -12.34 -8.66
N GLU A 310 21.28 -11.53 -9.45
CA GLU A 310 21.61 -11.77 -10.86
C GLU A 310 23.11 -11.70 -11.08
N PRO A 311 23.66 -12.51 -12.00
CA PRO A 311 25.06 -12.41 -12.38
C PRO A 311 25.33 -11.14 -13.20
N THR A 312 26.48 -10.53 -12.97
CA THR A 312 26.98 -9.45 -13.82
C THR A 312 27.56 -10.02 -15.13
N VAL A 313 27.28 -9.40 -16.26
CA VAL A 313 27.85 -9.73 -17.58
C VAL A 313 29.30 -9.26 -17.63
N SER A 314 29.56 -8.02 -17.19
CA SER A 314 30.89 -7.41 -17.13
C SER A 314 30.95 -6.38 -15.99
N GLY A 315 32.14 -5.85 -15.76
CA GLY A 315 32.42 -4.87 -14.72
C GLY A 315 32.90 -5.49 -13.41
N ARG A 316 33.16 -4.63 -12.44
CA ARG A 316 33.68 -5.00 -11.12
C ARG A 316 32.86 -4.35 -10.01
N ILE A 317 32.65 -5.09 -8.92
CA ILE A 317 32.01 -4.60 -7.70
C ILE A 317 32.98 -4.81 -6.54
N THR A 318 33.34 -3.72 -5.87
CA THR A 318 34.22 -3.74 -4.71
C THR A 318 33.47 -3.21 -3.50
N LEU A 319 33.45 -3.97 -2.38
CA LEU A 319 32.84 -3.59 -1.12
C LEU A 319 33.89 -3.61 -0.03
N CYS A 320 34.08 -2.51 0.68
CA CYS A 320 35.12 -2.36 1.73
C CYS A 320 36.50 -2.82 1.25
N GLY A 321 36.88 -2.46 0.01
CA GLY A 321 38.15 -2.82 -0.61
C GLY A 321 38.26 -4.27 -1.09
N LYS A 322 37.21 -5.09 -0.95
CA LYS A 322 37.17 -6.50 -1.38
C LYS A 322 36.40 -6.67 -2.65
N ASP A 323 36.92 -7.37 -3.64
CA ASP A 323 36.16 -7.73 -4.85
C ASP A 323 35.07 -8.74 -4.50
N ILE A 324 33.80 -8.35 -4.73
CA ILE A 324 32.62 -9.17 -4.50
C ILE A 324 31.88 -9.52 -5.79
N THR A 325 32.45 -9.22 -6.96
CA THR A 325 31.77 -9.37 -8.26
C THR A 325 31.18 -10.76 -8.47
N ARG A 326 31.90 -11.80 -8.08
CA ARG A 326 31.45 -13.20 -8.17
C ARG A 326 31.21 -13.85 -6.79
N ALA A 327 31.12 -13.05 -5.73
CA ALA A 327 30.87 -13.57 -4.39
C ALA A 327 29.42 -14.06 -4.26
N SER A 328 29.22 -15.11 -3.48
CA SER A 328 27.88 -15.61 -3.14
C SER A 328 27.08 -14.57 -2.35
N ILE A 329 25.75 -14.64 -2.40
CA ILE A 329 24.84 -13.78 -1.62
C ILE A 329 25.21 -13.81 -0.13
N ARG A 330 25.47 -15.00 0.43
CA ARG A 330 25.85 -15.14 1.84
C ARG A 330 27.13 -14.37 2.20
N ARG A 331 28.13 -14.32 1.29
CA ARG A 331 29.36 -13.55 1.50
C ARG A 331 29.13 -12.06 1.38
N ARG A 332 28.25 -11.62 0.47
CA ARG A 332 27.85 -10.20 0.33
C ARG A 332 27.10 -9.74 1.56
N ASN A 333 26.19 -10.56 2.08
CA ASN A 333 25.37 -10.27 3.26
C ASN A 333 26.17 -10.10 4.57
N ALA A 334 27.47 -10.44 4.60
CA ALA A 334 28.30 -10.19 5.77
C ALA A 334 28.53 -8.68 6.01
N ASP A 335 28.70 -7.90 4.94
CA ASP A 335 29.02 -6.47 5.00
C ASP A 335 27.89 -5.62 4.34
N MET A 336 26.87 -6.26 3.76
CA MET A 336 25.77 -5.60 3.03
C MET A 336 24.41 -6.07 3.55
N SER A 337 23.47 -5.15 3.67
CA SER A 337 22.03 -5.43 3.86
C SER A 337 21.23 -4.98 2.66
N HIS A 338 20.08 -5.61 2.42
CA HIS A 338 19.22 -5.31 1.29
C HIS A 338 17.75 -5.29 1.71
N ILE A 339 17.13 -4.12 1.61
CA ILE A 339 15.68 -3.95 1.68
C ILE A 339 15.16 -4.04 0.24
N PRO A 340 14.49 -5.15 -0.15
CA PRO A 340 14.07 -5.36 -1.53
C PRO A 340 12.80 -4.58 -1.87
N GLU A 341 12.62 -4.29 -3.17
CA GLU A 341 11.40 -3.72 -3.70
C GLU A 341 10.18 -4.63 -3.50
N ASP A 342 10.32 -5.92 -3.84
CA ASP A 342 9.29 -6.94 -3.63
C ASP A 342 9.56 -7.73 -2.34
N ARG A 343 8.77 -7.38 -1.31
CA ARG A 343 8.84 -8.00 0.01
C ARG A 343 8.44 -9.47 0.04
N HIS A 344 7.58 -9.91 -0.87
CA HIS A 344 7.09 -11.29 -0.91
C HIS A 344 8.05 -12.22 -1.67
N LYS A 345 8.70 -11.69 -2.70
CA LYS A 345 9.63 -12.46 -3.53
C LYS A 345 11.01 -12.59 -2.91
N HIS A 346 11.52 -11.52 -2.29
CA HIS A 346 12.88 -11.42 -1.81
C HIS A 346 13.03 -11.00 -0.35
N GLY A 347 11.94 -10.53 0.29
CA GLY A 347 12.00 -10.00 1.65
C GLY A 347 11.69 -11.02 2.73
N LEU A 348 10.60 -11.76 2.61
CA LEU A 348 10.07 -12.66 3.64
C LEU A 348 9.71 -14.03 3.07
N VAL A 349 9.82 -15.06 3.92
CA VAL A 349 9.19 -16.36 3.70
C VAL A 349 7.82 -16.32 4.37
N LEU A 350 6.76 -16.19 3.57
CA LEU A 350 5.42 -15.89 4.07
C LEU A 350 4.85 -16.92 5.04
N ASP A 351 5.20 -18.19 4.88
CA ASP A 351 4.70 -19.28 5.71
C ASP A 351 5.54 -19.48 7.01
N TYR A 352 6.67 -18.77 7.12
CA TYR A 352 7.48 -18.78 8.34
C TYR A 352 6.92 -17.78 9.36
N THR A 353 7.24 -18.04 10.63
CA THR A 353 6.93 -17.12 11.73
C THR A 353 7.72 -15.81 11.59
N LEU A 354 7.25 -14.77 12.27
CA LEU A 354 7.96 -13.49 12.32
C LEU A 354 9.38 -13.68 12.90
N GLU A 355 9.53 -14.44 13.99
CA GLU A 355 10.84 -14.69 14.59
C GLU A 355 11.80 -15.44 13.67
N ASP A 356 11.32 -16.42 12.89
CA ASP A 356 12.15 -17.13 11.92
C ASP A 356 12.57 -16.21 10.75
N ASN A 357 11.67 -15.33 10.31
CA ASN A 357 11.99 -14.34 9.28
C ASN A 357 13.02 -13.30 9.76
N LEU A 358 12.97 -12.88 11.02
CA LEU A 358 13.89 -11.89 11.56
C LEU A 358 15.33 -12.43 11.65
N VAL A 359 15.52 -13.74 11.86
CA VAL A 359 16.85 -14.37 11.91
C VAL A 359 17.25 -15.09 10.62
N LEU A 360 16.42 -15.03 9.57
CA LEU A 360 16.58 -15.84 8.34
C LEU A 360 17.97 -15.74 7.69
N GLN A 361 18.60 -14.58 7.76
CA GLN A 361 19.92 -14.35 7.18
C GLN A 361 21.08 -14.58 8.18
N ARG A 362 20.77 -14.79 9.47
CA ARG A 362 21.72 -14.87 10.58
C ARG A 362 21.58 -16.15 11.42
N TYR A 363 20.64 -17.02 11.09
CA TYR A 363 20.32 -18.22 11.90
C TYR A 363 21.55 -19.08 12.23
N PHE A 364 22.60 -19.03 11.41
CA PHE A 364 23.86 -19.79 11.58
C PHE A 364 24.87 -19.12 12.53
N GLU A 365 24.58 -17.90 13.00
CA GLU A 365 25.47 -17.20 13.92
C GLU A 365 25.46 -17.88 15.31
N PRO A 366 26.59 -17.82 16.10
CA PRO A 366 26.67 -18.46 17.41
C PRO A 366 25.61 -18.00 18.41
N GLU A 367 25.02 -16.82 18.20
CA GLU A 367 23.92 -16.30 19.00
C GLU A 367 22.67 -17.15 18.83
N PHE A 368 22.36 -17.59 17.59
CA PHE A 368 21.12 -18.26 17.22
C PHE A 368 21.26 -19.77 17.00
N THR A 369 22.50 -20.28 16.87
CA THR A 369 22.79 -21.72 16.66
C THR A 369 23.85 -22.16 17.60
N ASP A 370 23.71 -23.36 18.20
CA ASP A 370 24.72 -23.96 19.03
C ASP A 370 25.80 -24.66 18.19
N LYS A 371 26.83 -25.18 18.88
CA LYS A 371 27.96 -25.87 18.23
C LYS A 371 27.56 -27.17 17.52
N ALA A 372 26.42 -27.76 17.89
CA ALA A 372 25.88 -28.97 17.27
C ALA A 372 24.95 -28.66 16.07
N GLY A 373 24.67 -27.39 15.78
CA GLY A 373 23.82 -26.95 14.67
C GLY A 373 22.35 -26.81 15.04
N PHE A 374 21.97 -26.91 16.31
CA PHE A 374 20.58 -26.71 16.73
C PHE A 374 20.26 -25.23 17.01
N LEU A 375 19.07 -24.79 16.57
CA LEU A 375 18.62 -23.42 16.79
C LEU A 375 18.32 -23.16 18.27
N ARG A 376 18.84 -22.05 18.78
CA ARG A 376 18.60 -21.54 20.13
C ARG A 376 17.29 -20.74 20.16
N ARG A 377 16.16 -21.43 20.22
CA ARG A 377 14.82 -20.83 20.10
C ARG A 377 14.56 -19.72 21.12
N ASP A 378 15.08 -19.82 22.34
CA ASP A 378 14.92 -18.77 23.36
C ASP A 378 15.64 -17.47 22.97
N ASN A 379 16.83 -17.58 22.38
CA ASN A 379 17.57 -16.42 21.92
C ASN A 379 16.89 -15.78 20.72
N ILE A 380 16.42 -16.58 19.77
CA ILE A 380 15.65 -16.11 18.61
C ILE A 380 14.38 -15.38 19.08
N ARG A 381 13.68 -15.94 20.06
CA ARG A 381 12.49 -15.33 20.64
C ARG A 381 12.78 -13.99 21.30
N LYS A 382 13.82 -13.89 22.11
CA LYS A 382 14.25 -12.64 22.76
C LYS A 382 14.64 -11.59 21.75
N TYR A 383 15.41 -11.97 20.73
CA TYR A 383 15.79 -11.09 19.63
C TYR A 383 14.57 -10.55 18.89
N ALA A 384 13.63 -11.42 18.53
CA ALA A 384 12.42 -11.03 17.84
C ALA A 384 11.53 -10.08 18.67
N LEU A 385 11.36 -10.35 19.98
CA LEU A 385 10.59 -9.49 20.88
C LEU A 385 11.21 -8.08 20.95
N ARG A 386 12.54 -7.96 21.03
CA ARG A 386 13.23 -6.66 21.01
C ARG A 386 12.92 -5.88 19.73
N LEU A 387 13.08 -6.51 18.56
CA LEU A 387 12.81 -5.84 17.29
C LEU A 387 11.32 -5.49 17.09
N ILE A 388 10.40 -6.33 17.57
CA ILE A 388 8.97 -6.06 17.54
C ILE A 388 8.65 -4.79 18.33
N GLU A 389 9.23 -4.62 19.50
CA GLU A 389 9.04 -3.44 20.35
C GLU A 389 9.69 -2.20 19.74
N GLU A 390 10.96 -2.29 19.34
CA GLU A 390 11.77 -1.19 18.84
C GLU A 390 11.21 -0.57 17.55
N TYR A 391 10.68 -1.41 16.64
CA TYR A 391 10.14 -0.98 15.35
C TYR A 391 8.60 -0.92 15.30
N ASP A 392 7.91 -1.04 16.43
CA ASP A 392 6.43 -1.08 16.52
C ASP A 392 5.82 -2.03 15.48
N ILE A 393 6.30 -3.29 15.44
CA ILE A 393 5.80 -4.31 14.52
C ILE A 393 4.55 -4.93 15.14
N ARG A 394 3.39 -4.74 14.52
CA ARG A 394 2.12 -5.31 15.01
C ARG A 394 1.89 -6.68 14.40
N SER A 395 1.75 -7.66 15.26
CA SER A 395 1.53 -9.06 14.92
C SER A 395 0.53 -9.69 15.87
N GLY A 396 -0.43 -10.47 15.35
CA GLY A 396 -1.57 -10.98 16.13
C GLY A 396 -1.18 -11.94 17.27
N GLN A 397 -0.08 -12.70 17.10
CA GLN A 397 0.42 -13.68 18.06
C GLN A 397 1.89 -13.39 18.47
N GLY A 398 2.32 -12.13 18.34
CA GLY A 398 3.71 -11.76 18.60
C GLY A 398 4.71 -12.46 17.66
N PRO A 399 5.87 -12.93 18.20
CA PRO A 399 6.94 -13.53 17.40
C PRO A 399 6.53 -14.75 16.57
N VAL A 400 5.53 -15.51 17.01
CA VAL A 400 5.07 -16.75 16.34
C VAL A 400 4.03 -16.50 15.24
N THR A 401 3.67 -15.25 14.97
CA THR A 401 2.75 -14.89 13.90
C THR A 401 3.32 -15.28 12.54
N PRO A 402 2.61 -16.06 11.71
CA PRO A 402 3.03 -16.30 10.33
C PRO A 402 3.09 -14.99 9.55
N ALA A 403 4.17 -14.74 8.79
CA ALA A 403 4.35 -13.50 8.07
C ALA A 403 3.20 -13.20 7.08
N ARG A 404 2.59 -14.24 6.50
CA ARG A 404 1.42 -14.14 5.60
C ARG A 404 0.21 -13.45 6.25
N SER A 405 0.02 -13.62 7.55
CA SER A 405 -1.14 -13.04 8.27
C SER A 405 -0.93 -11.59 8.72
N MET A 406 0.27 -11.05 8.49
CA MET A 406 0.61 -9.67 8.84
C MET A 406 0.20 -8.70 7.72
N SER A 407 -0.17 -7.48 8.09
CA SER A 407 -0.39 -6.41 7.09
C SER A 407 0.91 -6.08 6.35
N GLY A 408 0.79 -5.60 5.09
CA GLY A 408 1.94 -5.24 4.27
C GLY A 408 2.88 -4.22 4.95
N GLY A 409 2.33 -3.25 5.69
CA GLY A 409 3.14 -2.29 6.46
C GLY A 409 3.96 -2.97 7.58
N ASN A 410 3.37 -3.93 8.32
CA ASN A 410 4.11 -4.66 9.35
C ASN A 410 5.12 -5.65 8.79
N GLN A 411 4.86 -6.24 7.62
CA GLN A 411 5.84 -7.02 6.87
C GLN A 411 7.04 -6.16 6.47
N GLN A 412 6.80 -4.93 5.99
CA GLN A 412 7.87 -3.99 5.63
C GLN A 412 8.68 -3.55 6.85
N LYS A 413 8.01 -3.22 7.97
CA LYS A 413 8.68 -2.91 9.25
C LYS A 413 9.60 -4.06 9.70
N ALA A 414 9.17 -5.32 9.56
CA ALA A 414 9.98 -6.48 9.91
C ALA A 414 11.24 -6.61 9.04
N ILE A 415 11.12 -6.35 7.72
CA ILE A 415 12.27 -6.35 6.81
C ILE A 415 13.24 -5.22 7.19
N VAL A 416 12.73 -4.00 7.37
CA VAL A 416 13.54 -2.82 7.75
C VAL A 416 14.28 -3.08 9.06
N ALA A 417 13.57 -3.57 10.09
CA ALA A 417 14.15 -3.92 11.38
C ALA A 417 15.30 -4.92 11.24
N ARG A 418 15.07 -6.03 10.52
CA ARG A 418 16.07 -7.06 10.28
C ARG A 418 17.32 -6.53 9.57
N GLU A 419 17.13 -5.75 8.52
CA GLU A 419 18.24 -5.29 7.68
C GLU A 419 19.04 -4.15 8.32
N ILE A 420 18.42 -3.30 9.13
CA ILE A 420 19.10 -2.23 9.86
C ILE A 420 19.82 -2.76 11.10
N ASP A 421 19.20 -3.66 11.87
CA ASP A 421 19.77 -4.20 13.11
C ASP A 421 21.10 -5.00 12.88
N LYS A 422 21.32 -5.45 11.66
CA LYS A 422 22.61 -6.07 11.27
C LYS A 422 23.79 -5.10 11.33
N ASN A 423 23.55 -3.79 11.38
CA ASN A 423 24.57 -2.73 11.30
C ASN A 423 25.53 -2.92 10.10
N PRO A 424 25.00 -3.03 8.86
CA PRO A 424 25.83 -3.32 7.70
C PRO A 424 26.68 -2.11 7.31
N GLU A 425 27.86 -2.37 6.74
CA GLU A 425 28.72 -1.33 6.15
C GLU A 425 28.00 -0.59 5.01
N LEU A 426 27.21 -1.34 4.21
CA LEU A 426 26.38 -0.84 3.13
C LEU A 426 24.92 -1.32 3.29
N LEU A 427 23.98 -0.41 3.35
CA LEU A 427 22.55 -0.73 3.21
C LEU A 427 22.06 -0.34 1.82
N VAL A 428 21.57 -1.31 1.06
CA VAL A 428 20.88 -1.13 -0.22
C VAL A 428 19.37 -1.13 0.06
N ALA A 429 18.73 0.03 -0.06
CA ALA A 429 17.32 0.19 0.24
C ALA A 429 16.54 0.55 -1.03
N VAL A 430 15.68 -0.36 -1.52
CA VAL A 430 14.83 -0.12 -2.69
C VAL A 430 13.41 0.10 -2.23
N GLN A 431 12.88 1.30 -2.52
CA GLN A 431 11.54 1.71 -2.08
C GLN A 431 11.24 1.32 -0.60
N PRO A 432 12.10 1.68 0.37
CA PRO A 432 12.02 1.16 1.74
C PRO A 432 10.72 1.56 2.45
N THR A 433 10.05 2.59 1.97
CA THR A 433 8.80 3.13 2.53
C THR A 433 7.54 2.68 1.79
N ARG A 434 7.67 1.83 0.76
CA ARG A 434 6.54 1.37 -0.06
C ARG A 434 5.47 0.68 0.77
N GLY A 435 4.24 1.22 0.74
CA GLY A 435 3.09 0.66 1.46
C GLY A 435 3.15 0.85 2.98
N LEU A 436 3.99 1.77 3.46
CA LEU A 436 4.00 2.21 4.85
C LEU A 436 3.04 3.39 5.06
N ASP A 437 2.57 3.52 6.30
CA ASP A 437 1.87 4.71 6.77
C ASP A 437 2.85 5.87 7.04
N VAL A 438 2.30 7.08 7.20
CA VAL A 438 3.09 8.32 7.35
C VAL A 438 4.04 8.25 8.55
N GLY A 439 3.60 7.72 9.69
CA GLY A 439 4.44 7.60 10.88
C GLY A 439 5.58 6.62 10.70
N ALA A 440 5.33 5.49 10.00
CA ALA A 440 6.38 4.53 9.69
C ALA A 440 7.39 5.08 8.65
N ILE A 441 6.93 5.86 7.67
CA ILE A 441 7.81 6.55 6.70
C ILE A 441 8.76 7.49 7.43
N GLU A 442 8.24 8.33 8.35
CA GLU A 442 9.06 9.24 9.16
C GLU A 442 10.15 8.48 9.94
N ASN A 443 9.77 7.37 10.58
CA ASN A 443 10.71 6.55 11.34
C ASN A 443 11.80 5.93 10.46
N VAL A 444 11.45 5.38 9.29
CA VAL A 444 12.43 4.82 8.35
C VAL A 444 13.40 5.90 7.87
N HIS A 445 12.91 7.10 7.54
CA HIS A 445 13.76 8.20 7.11
C HIS A 445 14.71 8.65 8.22
N LYS A 446 14.20 8.81 9.47
CA LYS A 446 15.05 9.14 10.64
C LYS A 446 16.13 8.11 10.84
N GLU A 447 15.79 6.81 10.75
CA GLU A 447 16.75 5.72 10.93
C GLU A 447 17.82 5.71 9.84
N LEU A 448 17.44 5.87 8.56
CA LEU A 448 18.39 5.96 7.45
C LEU A 448 19.38 7.14 7.62
N VAL A 449 18.88 8.30 8.08
CA VAL A 449 19.72 9.47 8.35
C VAL A 449 20.60 9.25 9.58
N ALA A 450 20.08 8.68 10.67
CA ALA A 450 20.85 8.35 11.88
C ALA A 450 22.01 7.40 11.54
N GLN A 451 21.76 6.38 10.76
CA GLN A 451 22.77 5.43 10.29
C GLN A 451 23.84 6.12 9.42
N ARG A 452 23.45 7.05 8.53
CA ARG A 452 24.40 7.87 7.77
C ARG A 452 25.26 8.73 8.69
N ASP A 453 24.65 9.40 9.66
CA ASP A 453 25.34 10.27 10.60
C ASP A 453 26.27 9.49 11.55
N ALA A 454 26.00 8.20 11.75
CA ALA A 454 26.89 7.24 12.44
C ALA A 454 28.05 6.74 11.55
N GLY A 455 28.15 7.21 10.31
CA GLY A 455 29.26 6.90 9.42
C GLY A 455 29.04 5.68 8.52
N PHE A 456 27.85 5.11 8.43
CA PHE A 456 27.57 3.99 7.52
C PHE A 456 27.21 4.50 6.11
N ALA A 457 27.53 3.71 5.07
CA ALA A 457 27.18 3.99 3.69
C ALA A 457 25.74 3.54 3.39
N ARG A 458 24.98 4.35 2.62
CA ARG A 458 23.60 4.03 2.24
C ARG A 458 23.41 4.24 0.75
N PHE A 459 22.74 3.28 0.12
CA PHE A 459 22.35 3.33 -1.28
C PHE A 459 20.84 3.17 -1.36
N ALA A 460 20.14 4.19 -1.85
CA ALA A 460 18.70 4.19 -1.97
C ALA A 460 18.27 4.17 -3.43
N GLY A 461 17.34 3.27 -3.79
CA GLY A 461 16.61 3.28 -5.06
C GLY A 461 15.21 3.83 -4.82
N ALA A 462 14.80 4.81 -5.63
CA ALA A 462 13.47 5.41 -5.62
C ALA A 462 12.53 4.71 -6.59
#